data_b606223071126b296241fd1860c161dc
#
_entry.id   b606223071126b296241fd1860c161dc
#
_cell.length_a   1.000
_cell.length_b   1.000
_cell.length_c   1.000
_cell.angle_alpha   90.00
_cell.angle_beta   90.00
_cell.angle_gamma   90.00
#
_symmetry.space_group_name_H-M   'P 1'
#
loop_
_entity.id
_entity.type
_entity.pdbx_description
1 polymer ?
#
loop_
_entity_poly.entity_id
_entity_poly.type
_entity_poly.pdbx_seq_one_letter_code
_entity_poly.pdbx_strand_id
1 'polypeptide(L)'
;METGPEIESDYYNFDALNIPKHHPARADHDTFWFNPELLLRTQTSGVQIRTMEKMQPPIRIMAPGRVYRNDYDQTHTPMFHQIELLYVDKKANFHRVKRLITRFLTCIFLKKIYKFVSVLPISHLLNLLQKSM
;
A
#
# COMPACT_ATOMS: atom_id res chain seq x y z
N MET A 1 2.86 10.63 10.49
CA MET A 1 3.62 9.80 9.55
C MET A 1 4.18 8.64 10.33
N GLU A 2 3.91 7.43 9.90
CA GLU A 2 4.33 6.20 10.56
C GLU A 2 5.33 5.45 9.69
N THR A 3 6.26 4.75 10.32
CA THR A 3 7.28 3.95 9.64
C THR A 3 7.33 2.55 10.24
N GLY A 4 7.91 1.61 9.50
CA GLY A 4 8.08 0.23 9.94
C GLY A 4 9.33 -0.41 9.35
N PRO A 5 9.67 -1.63 9.77
CA PRO A 5 10.86 -2.34 9.30
C PRO A 5 10.78 -2.65 7.80
N GLU A 6 11.94 -2.65 7.14
CA GLU A 6 12.06 -3.10 5.74
C GLU A 6 12.19 -4.63 5.66
N ILE A 7 12.85 -5.25 6.64
CA ILE A 7 12.81 -6.70 6.84
C ILE A 7 11.58 -7.00 7.68
N GLU A 8 10.61 -7.65 7.07
CA GLU A 8 9.29 -7.84 7.63
C GLU A 8 9.00 -9.33 7.86
N SER A 9 8.11 -9.62 8.80
CA SER A 9 7.61 -10.99 8.99
C SER A 9 6.55 -11.35 7.95
N ASP A 10 6.45 -12.63 7.63
CA ASP A 10 5.39 -13.19 6.79
C ASP A 10 4.00 -12.79 7.31
N TYR A 11 3.81 -12.79 8.64
CA TYR A 11 2.57 -12.39 9.28
C TYR A 11 2.14 -10.97 8.88
N TYR A 12 2.99 -9.96 9.10
CA TYR A 12 2.64 -8.56 8.82
C TYR A 12 2.61 -8.21 7.34
N ASN A 13 3.38 -8.94 6.52
CA ASN A 13 3.41 -8.68 5.09
C ASN A 13 2.25 -9.36 4.34
N PHE A 14 1.74 -10.50 4.87
CA PHE A 14 0.76 -11.30 4.16
C PHE A 14 -0.41 -11.77 5.02
N ASP A 15 -0.17 -12.50 6.12
CA ASP A 15 -1.25 -13.17 6.86
C ASP A 15 -2.25 -12.17 7.45
N ALA A 16 -1.76 -11.10 8.10
CA ALA A 16 -2.60 -10.04 8.66
C ALA A 16 -3.37 -9.24 7.61
N LEU A 17 -2.99 -9.35 6.35
CA LEU A 17 -3.67 -8.74 5.19
C LEU A 17 -4.59 -9.73 4.46
N ASN A 18 -4.81 -10.91 5.03
CA ASN A 18 -5.62 -11.97 4.43
C ASN A 18 -5.11 -12.47 3.07
N ILE A 19 -3.80 -12.40 2.83
CA ILE A 19 -3.17 -12.96 1.63
C ILE A 19 -2.84 -14.42 1.90
N PRO A 20 -3.54 -15.39 1.26
CA PRO A 20 -3.40 -16.81 1.57
C PRO A 20 -2.04 -17.37 1.17
N LYS A 21 -1.64 -18.49 1.77
CA LYS A 21 -0.33 -19.13 1.56
C LYS A 21 -0.03 -19.51 0.10
N HIS A 22 -1.06 -19.81 -0.68
CA HIS A 22 -0.95 -20.15 -2.11
C HIS A 22 -1.04 -18.93 -3.06
N HIS A 23 -1.07 -17.71 -2.52
CA HIS A 23 -1.16 -16.51 -3.36
C HIS A 23 0.13 -16.31 -4.17
N PRO A 24 0.07 -16.00 -5.49
CA PRO A 24 1.25 -15.82 -6.34
C PRO A 24 2.29 -14.83 -5.80
N ALA A 25 1.85 -13.75 -5.16
CA ALA A 25 2.75 -12.75 -4.56
C ALA A 25 3.66 -13.30 -3.46
N ARG A 26 3.41 -14.51 -2.94
CA ARG A 26 4.29 -15.19 -1.98
C ARG A 26 5.35 -16.07 -2.64
N ALA A 27 5.31 -16.23 -3.95
CA ALA A 27 6.27 -17.04 -4.66
C ALA A 27 7.67 -16.40 -4.66
N ASP A 28 8.71 -17.21 -4.71
CA ASP A 28 10.11 -16.79 -4.69
C ASP A 28 10.46 -15.85 -5.87
N HIS A 29 9.70 -15.93 -6.96
CA HIS A 29 9.89 -15.06 -8.13
C HIS A 29 9.24 -13.69 -7.98
N ASP A 30 8.41 -13.47 -6.93
CA ASP A 30 7.76 -12.19 -6.65
C ASP A 30 8.25 -11.54 -5.34
N THR A 31 8.77 -12.31 -4.41
CA THR A 31 9.16 -11.85 -3.08
C THR A 31 10.59 -12.27 -2.72
N PHE A 32 11.37 -11.35 -2.17
CA PHE A 32 12.69 -11.65 -1.62
C PHE A 32 12.58 -12.21 -0.21
N TRP A 33 12.72 -13.50 -0.05
CA TRP A 33 12.72 -14.22 1.21
C TRP A 33 14.14 -14.37 1.78
N PHE A 34 14.31 -14.14 3.09
CA PHE A 34 15.51 -14.54 3.83
C PHE A 34 15.38 -15.94 4.38
N ASN A 35 14.18 -16.29 4.83
CA ASN A 35 13.78 -17.59 5.34
C ASN A 35 12.24 -17.68 5.31
N PRO A 36 11.60 -18.81 5.68
CA PRO A 36 10.14 -18.93 5.61
C PRO A 36 9.33 -17.93 6.44
N GLU A 37 9.95 -17.20 7.36
CA GLU A 37 9.29 -16.26 8.26
C GLU A 37 9.64 -14.80 8.00
N LEU A 38 10.74 -14.52 7.29
CA LEU A 38 11.27 -13.17 7.08
C LEU A 38 11.52 -12.89 5.61
N LEU A 39 11.17 -11.68 5.19
CA LEU A 39 11.27 -11.22 3.82
C LEU A 39 11.58 -9.71 3.73
N LEU A 40 12.00 -9.23 2.56
CA LEU A 40 11.95 -7.80 2.26
C LEU A 40 10.50 -7.40 1.96
N ARG A 41 9.97 -6.43 2.70
CA ARG A 41 8.57 -6.04 2.58
C ARG A 41 8.19 -5.68 1.15
N THR A 42 7.10 -6.24 0.67
CA THR A 42 6.57 -6.00 -0.68
C THR A 42 5.63 -4.80 -0.75
N GLN A 43 5.26 -4.25 0.41
CA GLN A 43 4.32 -3.14 0.59
C GLN A 43 4.51 -2.48 1.97
N THR A 44 3.98 -1.27 2.15
CA THR A 44 4.03 -0.58 3.45
C THR A 44 2.79 -0.87 4.33
N SER A 45 1.93 -1.78 3.92
CA SER A 45 0.68 -2.13 4.63
C SER A 45 0.89 -2.70 6.03
N GLY A 46 2.03 -3.36 6.29
CA GLY A 46 2.39 -3.83 7.65
C GLY A 46 2.46 -2.69 8.68
N VAL A 47 2.78 -1.47 8.24
CA VAL A 47 2.74 -0.28 9.10
C VAL A 47 1.30 0.05 9.51
N GLN A 48 0.34 -0.11 8.60
CA GLN A 48 -1.08 0.14 8.90
C GLN A 48 -1.59 -0.87 9.95
N ILE A 49 -1.23 -2.15 9.81
CA ILE A 49 -1.61 -3.19 10.78
C ILE A 49 -1.06 -2.84 12.16
N ARG A 50 0.25 -2.58 12.29
CA ARG A 50 0.88 -2.20 13.56
C ARG A 50 0.27 -0.95 14.18
N THR A 51 -0.19 -0.01 13.36
CA THR A 51 -0.86 1.19 13.85
C THR A 51 -2.24 0.84 14.40
N MET A 52 -3.01 0.02 13.69
CA MET A 52 -4.35 -0.41 14.14
C MET A 52 -4.30 -1.28 15.40
N GLU A 53 -3.22 -2.04 15.62
CA GLU A 53 -3.00 -2.78 16.86
C GLU A 53 -2.75 -1.86 18.07
N LYS A 54 -2.19 -0.67 17.84
CA LYS A 54 -1.79 0.27 18.92
C LYS A 54 -2.77 1.40 19.15
N MET A 55 -3.55 1.76 18.13
CA MET A 55 -4.40 2.96 18.14
C MET A 55 -5.87 2.60 17.91
N GLN A 56 -6.74 3.32 18.61
CA GLN A 56 -8.18 3.28 18.34
C GLN A 56 -8.60 4.36 17.33
N PRO A 57 -9.65 4.14 16.55
CA PRO A 57 -10.20 5.17 15.68
C PRO A 57 -10.60 6.44 16.47
N PRO A 58 -10.43 7.63 15.86
CA PRO A 58 -10.10 7.86 14.46
C PRO A 58 -8.60 7.77 14.15
N ILE A 59 -8.25 7.00 13.12
CA ILE A 59 -6.85 6.81 12.66
C ILE A 59 -6.64 7.58 11.36
N ARG A 60 -5.55 8.31 11.26
CA ARG A 60 -5.14 9.05 10.05
C ARG A 60 -3.64 9.01 9.94
N ILE A 61 -3.12 8.11 9.11
CA ILE A 61 -1.68 7.97 8.92
C ILE A 61 -1.30 7.97 7.44
N MET A 62 -0.04 8.25 7.22
CA MET A 62 0.66 8.07 5.96
C MET A 62 1.87 7.18 6.25
N ALA A 63 2.02 6.11 5.49
CA ALA A 63 3.10 5.14 5.62
C ALA A 63 3.96 5.15 4.34
N PRO A 64 4.95 6.04 4.24
CA PRO A 64 5.91 6.02 3.15
C PRO A 64 7.04 5.03 3.44
N GLY A 65 7.60 4.45 2.37
CA GLY A 65 8.78 3.62 2.52
C GLY A 65 9.24 2.94 1.24
N ARG A 66 10.44 2.36 1.30
CA ARG A 66 10.95 1.48 0.26
C ARG A 66 10.25 0.14 0.36
N VAL A 67 9.95 -0.44 -0.79
CA VAL A 67 9.37 -1.77 -0.94
C VAL A 67 10.12 -2.53 -2.01
N TYR A 68 10.03 -3.85 -1.99
CA TYR A 68 10.87 -4.72 -2.77
C TYR A 68 10.02 -5.80 -3.43
N ARG A 69 10.27 -6.04 -4.73
CA ARG A 69 9.62 -7.13 -5.47
C ARG A 69 10.66 -7.80 -6.34
N ASN A 70 10.67 -9.12 -6.33
CA ASN A 70 11.58 -9.92 -7.13
C ASN A 70 11.06 -10.04 -8.57
N ASP A 71 10.92 -8.89 -9.24
CA ASP A 71 10.40 -8.77 -10.59
C ASP A 71 11.51 -8.25 -11.51
N TYR A 72 11.89 -9.06 -12.50
CA TYR A 72 13.04 -8.84 -13.38
C TYR A 72 12.59 -8.60 -14.83
N ASP A 73 11.80 -7.57 -15.08
CA ASP A 73 11.55 -7.14 -16.44
C ASP A 73 12.16 -5.75 -16.74
N GLN A 74 12.15 -5.35 -18.00
CA GLN A 74 12.73 -4.07 -18.42
C GLN A 74 11.98 -2.85 -17.88
N THR A 75 10.79 -3.01 -17.35
CA THR A 75 9.90 -1.93 -16.91
C THR A 75 9.79 -1.83 -15.39
N HIS A 76 10.25 -2.83 -14.63
CA HIS A 76 10.17 -2.91 -13.19
C HIS A 76 11.56 -2.85 -12.54
N THR A 77 11.62 -2.14 -11.42
CA THR A 77 12.81 -2.14 -10.56
C THR A 77 12.54 -2.99 -9.33
N PRO A 78 13.53 -3.79 -8.87
CA PRO A 78 13.36 -4.62 -7.66
C PRO A 78 13.05 -3.82 -6.40
N MET A 79 13.38 -2.54 -6.36
CA MET A 79 13.09 -1.63 -5.25
C MET A 79 12.42 -0.36 -5.78
N PHE A 80 11.33 0.04 -5.13
CA PHE A 80 10.68 1.32 -5.39
C PHE A 80 10.12 1.93 -4.11
N HIS A 81 9.67 3.17 -4.20
CA HIS A 81 9.05 3.86 -3.07
C HIS A 81 7.54 3.79 -3.18
N GLN A 82 6.88 3.46 -2.07
CA GLN A 82 5.44 3.42 -1.93
C GLN A 82 4.98 4.36 -0.82
N ILE A 83 3.81 4.94 -0.99
CA ILE A 83 3.14 5.72 0.04
C ILE A 83 1.72 5.18 0.18
N GLU A 84 1.38 4.68 1.35
CA GLU A 84 0.02 4.26 1.67
C GLU A 84 -0.63 5.25 2.64
N LEU A 85 -1.94 5.41 2.48
CA LEU A 85 -2.76 6.27 3.33
C LEU A 85 -3.83 5.41 4.02
N LEU A 86 -3.89 5.49 5.35
CA LEU A 86 -4.96 4.87 6.13
C LEU A 86 -5.81 5.96 6.79
N TYR A 87 -7.10 5.90 6.54
CA TYR A 87 -8.08 6.77 7.18
C TYR A 87 -9.25 5.94 7.72
N VAL A 88 -9.33 5.80 9.04
CA VAL A 88 -10.41 5.10 9.75
C VAL A 88 -11.17 6.11 10.59
N ASP A 89 -12.44 6.32 10.28
CA ASP A 89 -13.31 7.27 10.98
C ASP A 89 -14.77 6.91 10.68
N LYS A 90 -15.69 7.14 11.62
CA LYS A 90 -17.14 6.96 11.41
C LYS A 90 -17.70 7.81 10.26
N LYS A 91 -17.03 8.90 9.91
CA LYS A 91 -17.40 9.80 8.80
C LYS A 91 -16.57 9.56 7.53
N ALA A 92 -15.78 8.48 7.46
CA ALA A 92 -15.03 8.14 6.27
C ALA A 92 -15.97 7.86 5.10
N ASN A 93 -15.68 8.44 3.93
CA ASN A 93 -16.43 8.21 2.71
C ASN A 93 -15.53 8.43 1.49
N PHE A 94 -15.96 7.92 0.35
CA PHE A 94 -15.19 7.94 -0.89
C PHE A 94 -14.83 9.37 -1.37
N HIS A 95 -15.72 10.34 -1.20
CA HIS A 95 -15.44 11.72 -1.59
C HIS A 95 -14.27 12.33 -0.82
N ARG A 96 -14.15 12.00 0.48
CA ARG A 96 -13.02 12.46 1.31
C ARG A 96 -11.71 11.85 0.84
N VAL A 97 -11.70 10.55 0.53
CA VAL A 97 -10.51 9.86 0.00
C VAL A 97 -10.10 10.47 -1.34
N LYS A 98 -11.02 10.62 -2.28
CA LYS A 98 -10.76 11.24 -3.58
C LYS A 98 -10.18 12.66 -3.42
N ARG A 99 -10.78 13.49 -2.56
CA ARG A 99 -10.30 14.85 -2.29
C ARG A 99 -8.89 14.87 -1.69
N LEU A 100 -8.60 13.94 -0.77
CA LEU A 100 -7.28 13.83 -0.16
C LEU A 100 -6.22 13.46 -1.19
N ILE A 101 -6.47 12.43 -1.99
CA ILE A 101 -5.55 12.00 -3.06
C ILE A 101 -5.35 13.12 -4.08
N THR A 102 -6.42 13.78 -4.53
CA THR A 102 -6.31 14.89 -5.47
C THR A 102 -5.43 16.02 -4.91
N ARG A 103 -5.64 16.41 -3.65
CA ARG A 103 -4.81 17.46 -3.01
C ARG A 103 -3.35 17.03 -2.88
N PHE A 104 -3.11 15.79 -2.47
CA PHE A 104 -1.76 15.23 -2.35
C PHE A 104 -1.02 15.27 -3.69
N LEU A 105 -1.63 14.75 -4.75
CA LEU A 105 -1.05 14.76 -6.09
C LEU A 105 -0.83 16.19 -6.62
N THR A 106 -1.77 17.09 -6.37
CA THR A 106 -1.63 18.50 -6.76
C THR A 106 -0.46 19.17 -6.06
N CYS A 107 -0.25 18.89 -4.78
CA CYS A 107 0.88 19.45 -4.02
C CYS A 107 2.23 18.93 -4.52
N ILE A 108 2.33 17.64 -4.86
CA ILE A 108 3.60 17.03 -5.30
C ILE A 108 3.94 17.42 -6.75
N PHE A 109 2.97 17.39 -7.66
CA PHE A 109 3.22 17.50 -9.09
C PHE A 109 2.88 18.86 -9.71
N LEU A 110 2.64 19.89 -8.89
CA LEU A 110 2.46 21.27 -9.33
C LEU A 110 1.56 21.45 -10.56
N LYS A 111 0.27 21.59 -10.34
CA LYS A 111 -0.73 22.12 -11.30
C LYS A 111 -0.95 21.39 -12.64
N LYS A 112 -0.09 20.52 -13.14
CA LYS A 112 -0.28 19.85 -14.44
C LYS A 112 -1.20 18.63 -14.43
N ILE A 113 -1.53 18.07 -13.26
CA ILE A 113 -2.25 16.79 -13.14
C ILE A 113 -3.78 16.94 -13.05
N TYR A 114 -4.33 18.15 -13.02
CA TYR A 114 -5.79 18.34 -13.01
C TYR A 114 -6.52 17.60 -14.14
N LYS A 115 -5.85 17.40 -15.29
CA LYS A 115 -6.42 16.64 -16.42
C LYS A 115 -6.33 15.12 -16.24
N PHE A 116 -5.37 14.60 -15.47
CA PHE A 116 -5.14 13.15 -15.38
C PHE A 116 -6.08 12.46 -14.38
N VAL A 117 -6.37 13.09 -13.25
CA VAL A 117 -7.25 12.52 -12.21
C VAL A 117 -8.73 12.53 -12.63
N SER A 118 -9.12 13.40 -13.57
CA SER A 118 -10.48 13.41 -14.11
C SER A 118 -10.73 12.32 -15.16
N VAL A 119 -9.69 11.64 -15.66
CA VAL A 119 -9.77 10.67 -16.76
C VAL A 119 -9.73 9.21 -16.28
N LEU A 120 -9.26 8.95 -15.06
CA LEU A 120 -9.33 7.59 -14.50
C LEU A 120 -10.78 7.26 -14.13
N PRO A 121 -11.44 6.31 -14.86
CA PRO A 121 -12.78 5.89 -14.50
C PRO A 121 -12.75 5.33 -13.08
N ILE A 122 -13.63 5.82 -12.23
CA ILE A 122 -13.82 5.36 -10.83
C ILE A 122 -14.00 3.85 -10.76
N SER A 123 -14.49 3.22 -11.83
CA SER A 123 -14.63 1.76 -11.99
C SER A 123 -13.30 0.99 -11.86
N HIS A 124 -12.16 1.53 -12.31
CA HIS A 124 -10.87 0.86 -12.18
C HIS A 124 -10.36 0.84 -10.74
N LEU A 125 -10.58 1.94 -9.99
CA LEU A 125 -10.19 2.01 -8.58
C LEU A 125 -11.08 1.11 -7.70
N LEU A 126 -12.38 1.04 -8.00
CA LEU A 126 -13.33 0.14 -7.32
C LEU A 126 -13.03 -1.34 -7.59
N ASN A 127 -12.62 -1.69 -8.81
CA ASN A 127 -12.21 -3.04 -9.15
C ASN A 127 -10.91 -3.48 -8.46
N LEU A 128 -9.99 -2.55 -8.22
CA LEU A 128 -8.78 -2.81 -7.43
C LEU A 128 -9.12 -3.00 -5.95
N LEU A 129 -10.03 -2.21 -5.40
CA LEU A 129 -10.49 -2.33 -4.01
C LEU A 129 -11.33 -3.60 -3.77
N GLN A 130 -12.14 -4.04 -4.75
CA GLN A 130 -12.91 -5.30 -4.67
C GLN A 130 -12.03 -6.55 -4.83
N LYS A 131 -10.91 -6.47 -5.53
CA LYS A 131 -9.96 -7.59 -5.64
C LYS A 131 -9.04 -7.72 -4.41
N SER A 132 -8.98 -6.69 -3.56
CA SER A 132 -8.18 -6.67 -2.33
C SER A 132 -9.00 -6.94 -1.06
N MET A 133 -10.31 -7.15 -1.18
CA MET A 133 -11.20 -7.68 -0.13
C MET A 133 -11.52 -9.15 -0.41
#